data_5bf6ce16f84e104f623a9afc1a23e4f9
#
_entry.id   5bf6ce16f84e104f623a9afc1a23e4f9
#
_cell.length_a   1.000
_cell.length_b   1.000
_cell.length_c   1.000
_cell.angle_alpha   90.00
_cell.angle_beta   90.00
_cell.angle_gamma   90.00
#
_symmetry.space_group_name_H-M   'P 1'
#
loop_
_entity.id
_entity.type
_entity.pdbx_description
1 polymer ?
#
loop_
_entity_poly.entity_id
_entity_poly.type
_entity_poly.pdbx_seq_one_letter_code
_entity_poly.pdbx_strand_id
1 'polypeptide(L)'
;MMALLSIDGLTVAYDKVEAVRGVSLAIQPGQIVTVIGPNGAGKTTLLNAAIGLLRWRGRMSFDGVDLRRLDVEARIERGFCLVPETRELFGELSVADNLLLGGYSRRRDTAGLKQTLADVYQRFPRLAERRAQRASTLSGGERQMLALGRALMSKPRLLLLDEPSLGLAPLIIREVFRIIASLRELGVSILLVEQNARAALQTADFGYVLETGEIVHSGAAADLMHDPKVAASYLGGH
;
A
#
# COMPACT_ATOMS: atom_id res chain seq x y z
N MET A 1 1.07 -22.02 7.53
CA MET A 1 0.03 -21.00 7.77
C MET A 1 -0.58 -20.62 6.42
N MET A 2 -1.89 -20.35 6.35
CA MET A 2 -2.50 -19.84 5.12
C MET A 2 -2.10 -18.38 4.91
N ALA A 3 -1.77 -18.00 3.67
CA ALA A 3 -1.49 -16.63 3.31
C ALA A 3 -2.73 -15.76 3.52
N LEU A 4 -2.54 -14.50 3.98
CA LEU A 4 -3.61 -13.52 4.09
C LEU A 4 -4.10 -13.08 2.70
N LEU A 5 -3.15 -12.76 1.81
CA LEU A 5 -3.41 -12.54 0.38
C LEU A 5 -2.64 -13.59 -0.42
N SER A 6 -3.30 -14.26 -1.35
CA SER A 6 -2.68 -15.16 -2.33
C SER A 6 -3.11 -14.75 -3.71
N ILE A 7 -2.16 -14.52 -4.57
CA ILE A 7 -2.34 -14.23 -6.00
C ILE A 7 -1.62 -15.33 -6.78
N ASP A 8 -2.30 -15.94 -7.76
CA ASP A 8 -1.76 -17.04 -8.55
C ASP A 8 -2.15 -16.86 -10.03
N GLY A 9 -1.12 -16.68 -10.87
CA GLY A 9 -1.25 -16.51 -12.29
C GLY A 9 -2.06 -15.28 -12.71
N LEU A 10 -1.96 -14.17 -11.96
CA LEU A 10 -2.69 -12.94 -12.24
C LEU A 10 -2.28 -12.36 -13.60
N THR A 11 -3.27 -12.15 -14.47
CA THR A 11 -3.10 -11.44 -15.72
C THR A 11 -4.13 -10.31 -15.82
N VAL A 12 -3.65 -9.11 -16.13
CA VAL A 12 -4.48 -7.90 -16.32
C VAL A 12 -4.13 -7.28 -17.67
N ALA A 13 -5.15 -6.98 -18.46
CA ALA A 13 -4.99 -6.37 -19.77
C ALA A 13 -5.82 -5.08 -19.88
N TYR A 14 -5.26 -4.10 -20.56
CA TYR A 14 -5.95 -2.94 -21.08
C TYR A 14 -6.12 -3.16 -22.58
N ASP A 15 -7.36 -3.39 -23.01
CA ASP A 15 -7.68 -3.81 -24.37
C ASP A 15 -6.89 -5.07 -24.80
N LYS A 16 -5.90 -4.90 -25.67
CA LYS A 16 -5.05 -5.99 -26.20
C LYS A 16 -3.66 -6.05 -25.53
N VAL A 17 -3.35 -5.12 -24.62
CA VAL A 17 -2.03 -5.02 -23.98
C VAL A 17 -2.10 -5.61 -22.59
N GLU A 18 -1.39 -6.70 -22.34
CA GLU A 18 -1.26 -7.29 -21.01
C GLU A 18 -0.23 -6.49 -20.22
N ALA A 19 -0.71 -5.74 -19.22
CA ALA A 19 0.11 -4.95 -18.32
C ALA A 19 0.65 -5.78 -17.13
N VAL A 20 -0.03 -6.87 -16.78
CA VAL A 20 0.41 -7.87 -15.78
C VAL A 20 0.21 -9.24 -16.39
N ARG A 21 1.23 -10.13 -16.31
CA ARG A 21 1.29 -11.40 -17.01
C ARG A 21 1.66 -12.53 -16.06
N GLY A 22 0.69 -13.34 -15.66
CA GLY A 22 0.93 -14.53 -14.87
C GLY A 22 1.58 -14.30 -13.50
N VAL A 23 1.40 -13.13 -12.91
CA VAL A 23 2.01 -12.76 -11.63
C VAL A 23 1.47 -13.62 -10.49
N SER A 24 2.38 -14.18 -9.70
CA SER A 24 2.06 -14.92 -8.48
C SER A 24 2.81 -14.35 -7.29
N LEU A 25 2.09 -14.05 -6.20
CA LEU A 25 2.65 -13.57 -4.95
C LEU A 25 1.79 -13.97 -3.75
N ALA A 26 2.37 -13.96 -2.57
CA ALA A 26 1.67 -14.24 -1.33
C ALA A 26 2.11 -13.28 -0.22
N ILE A 27 1.18 -12.96 0.70
CA ILE A 27 1.43 -12.12 1.86
C ILE A 27 0.91 -12.88 3.09
N GLN A 28 1.77 -13.06 4.09
CA GLN A 28 1.38 -13.63 5.36
C GLN A 28 0.79 -12.57 6.31
N PRO A 29 -0.03 -12.96 7.30
CA PRO A 29 -0.49 -12.01 8.31
C PRO A 29 0.67 -11.26 8.99
N GLY A 30 0.59 -9.93 9.07
CA GLY A 30 1.59 -9.05 9.67
C GLY A 30 2.87 -8.86 8.83
N GLN A 31 2.94 -9.41 7.63
CA GLN A 31 4.10 -9.31 6.74
C GLN A 31 4.07 -8.02 5.92
N ILE A 32 5.23 -7.41 5.70
CA ILE A 32 5.44 -6.37 4.71
C ILE A 32 6.10 -7.00 3.48
N VAL A 33 5.37 -7.01 2.37
CA VAL A 33 5.85 -7.47 1.07
C VAL A 33 6.00 -6.29 0.14
N THR A 34 7.11 -6.23 -0.59
CA THR A 34 7.30 -5.19 -1.60
C THR A 34 7.33 -5.76 -3.02
N VAL A 35 6.80 -4.99 -3.96
CA VAL A 35 6.98 -5.19 -5.40
C VAL A 35 7.74 -3.98 -5.95
N ILE A 36 9.00 -4.19 -6.29
CA ILE A 36 9.86 -3.17 -6.88
C ILE A 36 9.93 -3.34 -8.39
N GLY A 37 10.19 -2.26 -9.11
CA GLY A 37 10.32 -2.28 -10.57
C GLY A 37 10.24 -0.88 -11.18
N PRO A 38 10.61 -0.74 -12.45
CA PRO A 38 10.61 0.56 -13.14
C PRO A 38 9.17 1.07 -13.34
N ASN A 39 9.06 2.34 -13.75
CA ASN A 39 7.77 2.89 -14.18
C ASN A 39 7.25 2.12 -15.40
N GLY A 40 5.94 1.87 -15.40
CA GLY A 40 5.32 1.06 -16.45
C GLY A 40 5.46 -0.47 -16.28
N ALA A 41 6.12 -0.96 -15.23
CA ALA A 41 6.25 -2.41 -15.00
C ALA A 41 4.94 -3.13 -14.68
N GLY A 42 3.86 -2.41 -14.34
CA GLY A 42 2.55 -3.00 -13.98
C GLY A 42 2.21 -2.94 -12.50
N LYS A 43 3.01 -2.24 -11.66
CA LYS A 43 2.86 -2.15 -10.20
C LYS A 43 1.49 -1.62 -9.77
N THR A 44 1.10 -0.43 -10.22
CA THR A 44 -0.22 0.17 -9.96
C THR A 44 -1.36 -0.70 -10.48
N THR A 45 -1.16 -1.33 -11.66
CA THR A 45 -2.15 -2.25 -12.26
C THR A 45 -2.39 -3.47 -11.36
N LEU A 46 -1.33 -4.03 -10.77
CA LEU A 46 -1.42 -5.11 -9.79
C LEU A 46 -2.26 -4.71 -8.57
N LEU A 47 -2.00 -3.53 -7.99
CA LEU A 47 -2.76 -3.02 -6.83
C LEU A 47 -4.23 -2.75 -7.18
N ASN A 48 -4.49 -2.13 -8.34
CA ASN A 48 -5.85 -1.84 -8.80
C ASN A 48 -6.66 -3.11 -9.07
N ALA A 49 -6.03 -4.17 -9.57
CA ALA A 49 -6.66 -5.48 -9.70
C ALA A 49 -6.95 -6.10 -8.31
N ALA A 50 -5.99 -6.00 -7.37
CA ALA A 50 -6.15 -6.54 -6.02
C ALA A 50 -7.26 -5.85 -5.23
N ILE A 51 -7.44 -4.53 -5.36
CA ILE A 51 -8.55 -3.82 -4.72
C ILE A 51 -9.89 -4.00 -5.45
N GLY A 52 -9.89 -4.44 -6.73
CA GLY A 52 -11.10 -4.72 -7.51
C GLY A 52 -11.51 -3.65 -8.50
N LEU A 53 -10.64 -2.69 -8.79
CA LEU A 53 -10.90 -1.64 -9.78
C LEU A 53 -10.70 -2.10 -11.23
N LEU A 54 -9.94 -3.19 -11.44
CA LEU A 54 -9.66 -3.75 -12.75
C LEU A 54 -10.13 -5.21 -12.86
N ARG A 55 -10.55 -5.59 -14.05
CA ARG A 55 -10.82 -7.00 -14.39
C ARG A 55 -9.51 -7.76 -14.55
N TRP A 56 -9.51 -9.01 -14.13
CA TRP A 56 -8.31 -9.85 -14.15
C TRP A 56 -8.64 -11.31 -14.44
N ARG A 57 -7.62 -12.07 -14.87
CA ARG A 57 -7.62 -13.54 -14.97
C ARG A 57 -6.62 -14.12 -13.99
N GLY A 58 -6.73 -15.39 -13.66
CA GLY A 58 -5.92 -16.05 -12.64
C GLY A 58 -6.74 -16.36 -11.39
N ARG A 59 -6.10 -16.47 -10.23
CA ARG A 59 -6.75 -16.69 -8.92
C ARG A 59 -6.25 -15.66 -7.92
N MET A 60 -7.16 -15.08 -7.17
CA MET A 60 -6.84 -14.24 -6.00
C MET A 60 -7.75 -14.59 -4.84
N SER A 61 -7.17 -14.80 -3.67
CA SER A 61 -7.92 -15.01 -2.44
C SER A 61 -7.39 -14.16 -1.30
N PHE A 62 -8.29 -13.72 -0.46
CA PHE A 62 -7.97 -13.01 0.79
C PHE A 62 -8.61 -13.74 1.96
N ASP A 63 -7.79 -14.13 2.92
CA ASP A 63 -8.23 -14.91 4.08
C ASP A 63 -9.05 -16.14 3.67
N GLY A 64 -8.60 -16.83 2.61
CA GLY A 64 -9.27 -17.99 2.02
C GLY A 64 -10.51 -17.71 1.16
N VAL A 65 -10.95 -16.45 1.04
CA VAL A 65 -12.12 -16.07 0.24
C VAL A 65 -11.69 -15.65 -1.16
N ASP A 66 -12.31 -16.23 -2.20
CA ASP A 66 -12.06 -15.85 -3.60
C ASP A 66 -12.53 -14.41 -3.86
N LEU A 67 -11.59 -13.55 -4.29
CA LEU A 67 -11.85 -12.12 -4.53
C LEU A 67 -12.74 -11.85 -5.76
N ARG A 68 -12.97 -12.82 -6.65
CA ARG A 68 -13.94 -12.68 -7.75
C ARG A 68 -15.37 -12.48 -7.26
N ARG A 69 -15.67 -12.96 -6.05
CA ARG A 69 -17.00 -12.90 -5.44
C ARG A 69 -17.25 -11.59 -4.69
N LEU A 70 -16.24 -10.73 -4.61
CA LEU A 70 -16.26 -9.52 -3.80
C LEU A 70 -16.08 -8.29 -4.71
N ASP A 71 -17.02 -7.35 -4.61
CA ASP A 71 -16.84 -6.00 -5.11
C ASP A 71 -15.85 -5.20 -4.24
N VAL A 72 -15.59 -3.95 -4.60
CA VAL A 72 -14.65 -3.08 -3.89
C VAL A 72 -15.10 -2.85 -2.44
N GLU A 73 -16.39 -2.58 -2.24
CA GLU A 73 -16.99 -2.32 -0.93
C GLU A 73 -16.80 -3.53 0.00
N ALA A 74 -17.12 -4.73 -0.48
CA ALA A 74 -16.96 -5.96 0.30
C ALA A 74 -15.50 -6.27 0.63
N ARG A 75 -14.54 -5.88 -0.23
CA ARG A 75 -13.10 -5.98 0.09
C ARG A 75 -12.70 -5.01 1.18
N ILE A 76 -13.16 -3.74 1.10
CA ILE A 76 -12.90 -2.72 2.12
C ILE A 76 -13.48 -3.16 3.48
N GLU A 77 -14.70 -3.69 3.51
CA GLU A 77 -15.32 -4.21 4.74
C GLU A 77 -14.55 -5.38 5.35
N ARG A 78 -13.84 -6.16 4.54
CA ARG A 78 -12.94 -7.25 4.99
C ARG A 78 -11.56 -6.77 5.43
N GLY A 79 -11.27 -5.48 5.33
CA GLY A 79 -10.03 -4.87 5.77
C GLY A 79 -8.99 -4.66 4.68
N PHE A 80 -9.37 -4.62 3.39
CA PHE A 80 -8.50 -4.05 2.37
C PHE A 80 -8.53 -2.53 2.44
N CYS A 81 -7.39 -1.89 2.19
CA CYS A 81 -7.31 -0.45 1.98
C CYS A 81 -6.21 -0.15 0.97
N LEU A 82 -6.48 0.75 0.02
CA LEU A 82 -5.51 1.25 -0.95
C LEU A 82 -5.20 2.72 -0.65
N VAL A 83 -3.92 3.05 -0.59
CA VAL A 83 -3.43 4.42 -0.67
C VAL A 83 -2.79 4.58 -2.05
N PRO A 84 -3.45 5.26 -2.99
CA PRO A 84 -2.94 5.44 -4.34
C PRO A 84 -1.80 6.46 -4.37
N GLU A 85 -1.00 6.45 -5.44
CA GLU A 85 0.09 7.39 -5.71
C GLU A 85 -0.35 8.85 -5.60
N THR A 86 -1.54 9.17 -6.15
CA THR A 86 -2.13 10.53 -6.13
C THR A 86 -2.67 10.94 -4.77
N ARG A 87 -2.70 10.04 -3.77
CA ARG A 87 -3.21 10.22 -2.39
C ARG A 87 -4.71 10.46 -2.30
N GLU A 88 -5.35 10.99 -3.35
CA GLU A 88 -6.79 11.25 -3.49
C GLU A 88 -7.44 11.89 -2.25
N LEU A 89 -6.79 12.94 -1.72
CA LEU A 89 -7.32 13.70 -0.59
C LEU A 89 -8.41 14.68 -1.04
N PHE A 90 -9.39 14.88 -0.18
CA PHE A 90 -10.41 15.91 -0.38
C PHE A 90 -9.81 17.27 0.03
N GLY A 91 -9.26 18.01 -0.94
CA GLY A 91 -8.47 19.21 -0.72
C GLY A 91 -9.20 20.32 0.05
N GLU A 92 -10.49 20.50 -0.22
CA GLU A 92 -11.32 21.52 0.44
C GLU A 92 -11.76 21.15 1.86
N LEU A 93 -11.67 19.87 2.22
CA LEU A 93 -12.00 19.39 3.56
C LEU A 93 -10.79 19.57 4.49
N SER A 94 -11.09 19.68 5.79
CA SER A 94 -10.06 19.72 6.82
C SER A 94 -9.30 18.39 6.95
N VAL A 95 -8.16 18.41 7.63
CA VAL A 95 -7.43 17.20 8.03
C VAL A 95 -8.35 16.27 8.83
N ALA A 96 -9.10 16.80 9.80
CA ALA A 96 -10.02 16.01 10.62
C ALA A 96 -11.11 15.35 9.78
N ASP A 97 -11.73 16.07 8.85
CA ASP A 97 -12.78 15.53 7.98
C ASP A 97 -12.25 14.44 7.05
N ASN A 98 -11.06 14.66 6.45
CA ASN A 98 -10.39 13.63 5.65
C ASN A 98 -10.15 12.34 6.46
N LEU A 99 -9.69 12.45 7.70
CA LEU A 99 -9.51 11.29 8.57
C LEU A 99 -10.83 10.60 8.86
N LEU A 100 -11.88 11.33 9.25
CA LEU A 100 -13.19 10.77 9.57
C LEU A 100 -13.81 10.03 8.38
N LEU A 101 -13.64 10.54 7.16
CA LEU A 101 -14.09 9.86 5.93
C LEU A 101 -13.41 8.48 5.76
N GLY A 102 -12.13 8.34 6.15
CA GLY A 102 -11.44 7.04 6.14
C GLY A 102 -12.11 5.97 7.01
N GLY A 103 -12.85 6.39 8.04
CA GLY A 103 -13.60 5.51 8.93
C GLY A 103 -15.03 5.18 8.46
N TYR A 104 -15.44 5.57 7.26
CA TYR A 104 -16.84 5.46 6.81
C TYR A 104 -17.37 4.02 6.82
N SER A 105 -16.58 3.03 6.48
CA SER A 105 -16.96 1.61 6.56
C SER A 105 -17.32 1.17 7.98
N ARG A 106 -16.80 1.88 8.99
CA ARG A 106 -17.02 1.64 10.42
C ARG A 106 -17.91 2.68 11.09
N ARG A 107 -18.68 3.47 10.33
CA ARG A 107 -19.50 4.60 10.84
C ARG A 107 -20.49 4.26 11.96
N ARG A 108 -20.85 2.98 12.11
CA ARG A 108 -21.72 2.50 13.21
C ARG A 108 -20.98 2.32 14.54
N ASP A 109 -19.63 2.19 14.50
CA ASP A 109 -18.76 2.05 15.67
C ASP A 109 -18.19 3.41 16.08
N THR A 110 -19.03 4.28 16.61
CA THR A 110 -18.65 5.67 16.94
C THR A 110 -17.57 5.74 18.03
N ALA A 111 -17.62 4.85 19.02
CA ALA A 111 -16.63 4.79 20.10
C ALA A 111 -15.26 4.33 19.55
N GLY A 112 -15.25 3.26 18.75
CA GLY A 112 -14.03 2.77 18.12
C GLY A 112 -13.43 3.77 17.11
N LEU A 113 -14.27 4.54 16.40
CA LEU A 113 -13.78 5.61 15.52
C LEU A 113 -13.07 6.74 16.29
N LYS A 114 -13.64 7.16 17.44
CA LYS A 114 -13.00 8.17 18.30
C LYS A 114 -11.64 7.70 18.80
N GLN A 115 -11.56 6.44 19.27
CA GLN A 115 -10.29 5.86 19.70
C GLN A 115 -9.29 5.78 18.55
N THR A 116 -9.71 5.28 17.37
CA THR A 116 -8.84 5.18 16.20
C THR A 116 -8.31 6.56 15.76
N LEU A 117 -9.15 7.60 15.83
CA LEU A 117 -8.73 8.97 15.52
C LEU A 117 -7.67 9.48 16.50
N ALA A 118 -7.83 9.18 17.80
CA ALA A 118 -6.82 9.51 18.80
C ALA A 118 -5.49 8.80 18.54
N ASP A 119 -5.54 7.50 18.21
CA ASP A 119 -4.36 6.69 17.87
C ASP A 119 -3.65 7.24 16.61
N VAL A 120 -4.43 7.66 15.58
CA VAL A 120 -3.89 8.31 14.38
C VAL A 120 -3.21 9.62 14.73
N TYR A 121 -3.80 10.48 15.55
CA TYR A 121 -3.18 11.73 15.99
C TYR A 121 -1.93 11.52 16.84
N GLN A 122 -1.90 10.47 17.66
CA GLN A 122 -0.69 10.11 18.41
C GLN A 122 0.45 9.68 17.46
N ARG A 123 0.13 8.94 16.38
CA ARG A 123 1.10 8.47 15.38
C ARG A 123 1.56 9.59 14.44
N PHE A 124 0.66 10.52 14.13
CA PHE A 124 0.91 11.66 13.25
C PHE A 124 0.66 12.99 13.98
N PRO A 125 1.56 13.42 14.91
CA PRO A 125 1.34 14.63 15.72
C PRO A 125 1.11 15.90 14.87
N ARG A 126 1.77 15.99 13.71
CA ARG A 126 1.57 17.10 12.76
C ARG A 126 0.15 17.21 12.24
N LEU A 127 -0.55 16.07 12.08
CA LEU A 127 -1.96 16.10 11.69
C LEU A 127 -2.86 16.58 12.84
N ALA A 128 -2.52 16.25 14.09
CA ALA A 128 -3.24 16.75 15.26
C ALA A 128 -3.11 18.28 15.40
N GLU A 129 -1.91 18.84 15.21
CA GLU A 129 -1.63 20.27 15.23
C GLU A 129 -2.44 21.02 14.14
N ARG A 130 -2.67 20.38 12.99
CA ARG A 130 -3.30 20.95 11.79
C ARG A 130 -4.71 20.47 11.54
N ARG A 131 -5.38 19.89 12.54
CA ARG A 131 -6.68 19.22 12.38
C ARG A 131 -7.76 20.04 11.69
N ALA A 132 -7.77 21.35 11.88
CA ALA A 132 -8.72 22.27 11.25
C ALA A 132 -8.24 22.86 9.91
N GLN A 133 -6.99 22.56 9.49
CA GLN A 133 -6.41 23.08 8.26
C GLN A 133 -6.94 22.31 7.04
N ARG A 134 -7.17 23.00 5.92
CA ARG A 134 -7.57 22.38 4.65
C ARG A 134 -6.45 21.50 4.10
N ALA A 135 -6.79 20.32 3.59
CA ALA A 135 -5.82 19.35 3.06
C ALA A 135 -5.05 19.90 1.85
N SER A 136 -5.66 20.78 1.04
CA SER A 136 -5.00 21.45 -0.12
C SER A 136 -3.79 22.29 0.28
N THR A 137 -3.75 22.82 1.50
CA THR A 137 -2.70 23.71 2.00
C THR A 137 -1.53 22.99 2.69
N LEU A 138 -1.61 21.68 2.79
CA LEU A 138 -0.57 20.84 3.39
C LEU A 138 0.62 20.65 2.43
N SER A 139 1.83 20.49 2.99
CA SER A 139 3.01 20.05 2.25
C SER A 139 2.84 18.64 1.68
N GLY A 140 3.69 18.25 0.70
CA GLY A 140 3.65 16.92 0.11
C GLY A 140 3.78 15.79 1.14
N GLY A 141 4.67 15.96 2.12
CA GLY A 141 4.85 14.98 3.22
C GLY A 141 3.64 14.92 4.15
N GLU A 142 3.08 16.06 4.54
CA GLU A 142 1.87 16.11 5.37
C GLU A 142 0.67 15.49 4.66
N ARG A 143 0.54 15.71 3.34
CA ARG A 143 -0.49 15.03 2.53
C ARG A 143 -0.29 13.53 2.51
N GLN A 144 0.96 13.04 2.43
CA GLN A 144 1.24 11.60 2.50
C GLN A 144 0.86 11.02 3.85
N MET A 145 1.22 11.71 4.94
CA MET A 145 0.83 11.30 6.29
C MET A 145 -0.69 11.31 6.48
N LEU A 146 -1.39 12.30 5.89
CA LEU A 146 -2.86 12.36 5.93
C LEU A 146 -3.48 11.19 5.16
N ALA A 147 -2.94 10.81 3.99
CA ALA A 147 -3.44 9.67 3.23
C ALA A 147 -3.25 8.35 4.01
N LEU A 148 -2.08 8.14 4.63
CA LEU A 148 -1.83 7.00 5.51
C LEU A 148 -2.75 7.01 6.74
N GLY A 149 -2.88 8.16 7.40
CA GLY A 149 -3.77 8.32 8.56
C GLY A 149 -5.22 8.02 8.21
N ARG A 150 -5.71 8.51 7.05
CA ARG A 150 -7.05 8.22 6.54
C ARG A 150 -7.26 6.73 6.29
N ALA A 151 -6.27 6.05 5.72
CA ALA A 151 -6.32 4.61 5.51
C ALA A 151 -6.43 3.83 6.85
N LEU A 152 -5.68 4.24 7.87
CA LEU A 152 -5.70 3.61 9.19
C LEU A 152 -7.03 3.76 9.92
N MET A 153 -7.84 4.78 9.60
CA MET A 153 -9.18 4.94 10.17
C MET A 153 -10.11 3.77 9.86
N SER A 154 -9.90 3.05 8.76
CA SER A 154 -10.64 1.82 8.44
C SER A 154 -10.21 0.60 9.25
N LYS A 155 -9.11 0.65 10.02
CA LYS A 155 -8.43 -0.49 10.67
C LYS A 155 -8.14 -1.61 9.68
N PRO A 156 -7.32 -1.37 8.66
CA PRO A 156 -7.08 -2.35 7.62
C PRO A 156 -6.33 -3.58 8.16
N ARG A 157 -6.65 -4.75 7.61
CA ARG A 157 -5.86 -5.98 7.77
C ARG A 157 -4.76 -6.07 6.71
N LEU A 158 -5.04 -5.49 5.51
CA LEU A 158 -4.09 -5.39 4.41
C LEU A 158 -4.12 -3.97 3.85
N LEU A 159 -2.98 -3.31 3.89
CA LEU A 159 -2.76 -1.98 3.33
C LEU A 159 -1.96 -2.10 2.03
N LEU A 160 -2.56 -1.65 0.93
CA LEU A 160 -1.93 -1.55 -0.37
C LEU A 160 -1.37 -0.12 -0.51
N LEU A 161 -0.07 0.03 -0.77
CA LEU A 161 0.60 1.33 -0.89
C LEU A 161 1.22 1.47 -2.28
N ASP A 162 0.78 2.49 -3.02
CA ASP A 162 1.27 2.78 -4.36
C ASP A 162 2.23 3.97 -4.32
N GLU A 163 3.53 3.68 -4.46
CA GLU A 163 4.63 4.63 -4.50
C GLU A 163 4.56 5.73 -3.42
N PRO A 164 4.45 5.36 -2.13
CA PRO A 164 4.25 6.34 -1.06
C PRO A 164 5.41 7.34 -0.90
N SER A 165 6.57 7.07 -1.47
CA SER A 165 7.74 7.96 -1.42
C SER A 165 7.81 8.97 -2.57
N LEU A 166 6.96 8.83 -3.61
CA LEU A 166 7.08 9.61 -4.83
C LEU A 166 6.93 11.12 -4.59
N GLY A 167 7.88 11.89 -5.12
CA GLY A 167 7.88 13.36 -5.05
C GLY A 167 8.12 13.95 -3.65
N LEU A 168 8.66 13.14 -2.72
CA LEU A 168 8.96 13.59 -1.36
C LEU A 168 10.46 13.89 -1.16
N ALA A 169 10.76 14.81 -0.27
CA ALA A 169 12.14 15.10 0.13
C ALA A 169 12.75 13.90 0.91
N PRO A 170 14.08 13.66 0.82
CA PRO A 170 14.73 12.48 1.41
C PRO A 170 14.46 12.28 2.91
N LEU A 171 14.34 13.36 3.68
CA LEU A 171 14.03 13.29 5.11
C LEU A 171 12.61 12.74 5.34
N ILE A 172 11.66 13.20 4.53
CA ILE A 172 10.26 12.78 4.61
C ILE A 172 10.10 11.33 4.15
N ILE A 173 10.83 10.90 3.11
CA ILE A 173 10.85 9.51 2.68
C ILE A 173 11.22 8.59 3.85
N ARG A 174 12.30 8.91 4.58
CA ARG A 174 12.71 8.14 5.77
C ARG A 174 11.63 8.08 6.86
N GLU A 175 10.93 9.20 7.07
CA GLU A 175 9.84 9.26 8.04
C GLU A 175 8.66 8.39 7.61
N VAL A 176 8.22 8.47 6.35
CA VAL A 176 7.14 7.65 5.78
C VAL A 176 7.46 6.16 5.90
N PHE A 177 8.66 5.73 5.52
CA PHE A 177 9.06 4.32 5.63
C PHE A 177 9.16 3.84 7.08
N ARG A 178 9.61 4.69 8.02
CA ARG A 178 9.59 4.37 9.44
C ARG A 178 8.16 4.15 9.95
N ILE A 179 7.23 5.00 9.52
CA ILE A 179 5.80 4.84 9.84
C ILE A 179 5.28 3.53 9.25
N ILE A 180 5.52 3.24 7.96
CA ILE A 180 5.10 2.00 7.30
C ILE A 180 5.63 0.78 8.08
N ALA A 181 6.91 0.76 8.45
CA ALA A 181 7.50 -0.31 9.25
C ALA A 181 6.79 -0.50 10.60
N SER A 182 6.42 0.61 11.27
CA SER A 182 5.73 0.55 12.56
C SER A 182 4.28 0.05 12.50
N LEU A 183 3.65 0.01 11.31
CA LEU A 183 2.29 -0.52 11.16
C LEU A 183 2.22 -2.03 11.39
N ARG A 184 3.34 -2.73 11.26
CA ARG A 184 3.47 -4.14 11.62
C ARG A 184 3.09 -4.41 13.08
N GLU A 185 3.46 -3.51 14.00
CA GLU A 185 3.13 -3.60 15.43
C GLU A 185 1.61 -3.56 15.69
N LEU A 186 0.85 -3.02 14.75
CA LEU A 186 -0.62 -3.01 14.77
C LEU A 186 -1.22 -4.27 14.13
N GLY A 187 -0.41 -5.23 13.69
CA GLY A 187 -0.85 -6.42 12.96
C GLY A 187 -1.29 -6.16 11.52
N VAL A 188 -0.99 -4.99 10.95
CA VAL A 188 -1.33 -4.64 9.56
C VAL A 188 -0.35 -5.32 8.62
N SER A 189 -0.86 -6.10 7.66
CA SER A 189 -0.06 -6.61 6.54
C SER A 189 0.02 -5.55 5.45
N ILE A 190 1.13 -5.49 4.72
CA ILE A 190 1.35 -4.43 3.74
C ILE A 190 1.82 -5.03 2.41
N LEU A 191 1.19 -4.62 1.31
CA LEU A 191 1.74 -4.74 -0.04
C LEU A 191 2.19 -3.35 -0.49
N LEU A 192 3.50 -3.16 -0.55
CA LEU A 192 4.14 -1.92 -0.92
C LEU A 192 4.66 -2.02 -2.35
N VAL A 193 4.19 -1.19 -3.27
CA VAL A 193 4.84 -1.06 -4.57
C VAL A 193 5.64 0.23 -4.61
N GLU A 194 6.86 0.15 -5.13
CA GLU A 194 7.82 1.25 -5.09
C GLU A 194 8.81 1.22 -6.27
N GLN A 195 9.23 2.42 -6.67
CA GLN A 195 10.38 2.60 -7.53
C GLN A 195 11.68 2.74 -6.71
N ASN A 196 11.61 3.29 -5.50
CA ASN A 196 12.73 3.38 -4.56
C ASN A 196 13.02 2.00 -3.93
N ALA A 197 13.65 1.13 -4.73
CA ALA A 197 13.88 -0.26 -4.36
C ALA A 197 14.66 -0.41 -3.04
N ARG A 198 15.68 0.45 -2.81
CA ARG A 198 16.50 0.40 -1.59
C ARG A 198 15.64 0.62 -0.34
N ALA A 199 14.85 1.70 -0.31
CA ALA A 199 14.01 2.01 0.85
C ALA A 199 12.92 0.94 1.04
N ALA A 200 12.34 0.43 -0.04
CA ALA A 200 11.32 -0.61 -0.01
C ALA A 200 11.86 -1.92 0.56
N LEU A 201 13.01 -2.41 0.06
CA LEU A 201 13.64 -3.66 0.55
C LEU A 201 14.15 -3.54 1.99
N GLN A 202 14.64 -2.35 2.41
CA GLN A 202 15.02 -2.12 3.82
C GLN A 202 13.84 -2.22 4.79
N THR A 203 12.62 -2.04 4.30
CA THR A 203 11.40 -2.01 5.12
C THR A 203 10.65 -3.35 5.08
N ALA A 204 10.75 -4.07 3.95
CA ALA A 204 10.00 -5.29 3.69
C ALA A 204 10.66 -6.55 4.29
N ASP A 205 9.83 -7.59 4.48
CA ASP A 205 10.28 -8.95 4.81
C ASP A 205 10.61 -9.76 3.56
N PHE A 206 9.82 -9.54 2.49
CA PHE A 206 9.93 -10.25 1.24
C PHE A 206 9.75 -9.29 0.07
N GLY A 207 10.44 -9.55 -1.03
CA GLY A 207 10.38 -8.72 -2.23
C GLY A 207 10.12 -9.53 -3.50
N TYR A 208 9.45 -8.86 -4.43
CA TYR A 208 9.29 -9.29 -5.81
C TYR A 208 9.80 -8.20 -6.72
N VAL A 209 10.52 -8.57 -7.77
CA VAL A 209 10.96 -7.66 -8.84
C VAL A 209 10.04 -7.86 -10.03
N LEU A 210 9.33 -6.80 -10.41
CA LEU A 210 8.38 -6.79 -11.51
C LEU A 210 8.98 -6.01 -12.68
N GLU A 211 9.11 -6.69 -13.84
CA GLU A 211 9.54 -6.09 -15.10
C GLU A 211 8.56 -6.44 -16.21
N THR A 212 8.12 -5.45 -16.94
CA THR A 212 7.24 -5.63 -18.13
C THR A 212 6.04 -6.56 -17.86
N GLY A 213 5.47 -6.47 -16.65
CA GLY A 213 4.30 -7.25 -16.24
C GLY A 213 4.60 -8.62 -15.65
N GLU A 214 5.86 -9.03 -15.52
CA GLU A 214 6.24 -10.36 -15.03
C GLU A 214 7.15 -10.26 -13.80
N ILE A 215 7.03 -11.22 -12.86
CA ILE A 215 7.98 -11.36 -11.75
C ILE A 215 9.25 -12.04 -12.27
N VAL A 216 10.36 -11.30 -12.25
CA VAL A 216 11.67 -11.81 -12.70
C VAL A 216 12.56 -12.29 -11.57
N HIS A 217 12.39 -11.75 -10.34
CA HIS A 217 13.08 -12.20 -9.14
C HIS A 217 12.13 -12.13 -7.94
N SER A 218 12.34 -12.99 -6.95
CA SER A 218 11.66 -12.93 -5.66
C SER A 218 12.50 -13.59 -4.58
N GLY A 219 12.38 -13.10 -3.35
CA GLY A 219 13.11 -13.65 -2.21
C GLY A 219 12.95 -12.82 -0.95
N ALA A 220 13.61 -13.24 0.13
CA ALA A 220 13.72 -12.42 1.32
C ALA A 220 14.32 -11.06 0.97
N ALA A 221 13.76 -9.99 1.53
CA ALA A 221 14.20 -8.63 1.15
C ALA A 221 15.70 -8.39 1.43
N ALA A 222 16.20 -9.00 2.50
CA ALA A 222 17.64 -8.97 2.84
C ALA A 222 18.51 -9.63 1.75
N ASP A 223 18.06 -10.75 1.18
CA ASP A 223 18.80 -11.45 0.12
C ASP A 223 18.77 -10.64 -1.19
N LEU A 224 17.62 -10.09 -1.55
CA LEU A 224 17.47 -9.24 -2.74
C LEU A 224 18.33 -7.97 -2.67
N MET A 225 18.55 -7.41 -1.48
CA MET A 225 19.45 -6.27 -1.30
C MET A 225 20.91 -6.58 -1.64
N HIS A 226 21.32 -7.84 -1.57
CA HIS A 226 22.68 -8.30 -1.86
C HIS A 226 22.78 -9.04 -3.19
N ASP A 227 21.66 -9.24 -3.89
CA ASP A 227 21.67 -9.87 -5.22
C ASP A 227 22.34 -8.93 -6.23
N PRO A 228 23.41 -9.38 -6.93
CA PRO A 228 24.15 -8.54 -7.88
C PRO A 228 23.29 -7.98 -9.01
N LYS A 229 22.30 -8.75 -9.50
CA LYS A 229 21.40 -8.31 -10.58
C LYS A 229 20.45 -7.22 -10.09
N VAL A 230 19.86 -7.43 -8.93
CA VAL A 230 18.97 -6.44 -8.30
C VAL A 230 19.75 -5.18 -7.93
N ALA A 231 20.95 -5.34 -7.38
CA ALA A 231 21.82 -4.22 -7.01
C ALA A 231 22.21 -3.38 -8.23
N ALA A 232 22.62 -4.01 -9.32
CA ALA A 232 23.01 -3.32 -10.54
C ALA A 232 21.85 -2.57 -11.22
N SER A 233 20.64 -3.16 -11.21
CA SER A 233 19.48 -2.61 -11.93
C SER A 233 18.65 -1.61 -11.11
N TYR A 234 18.59 -1.76 -9.78
CA TYR A 234 17.59 -1.06 -8.94
C TYR A 234 18.17 -0.36 -7.71
N LEU A 235 19.38 -0.71 -7.22
CA LEU A 235 19.90 -0.13 -5.98
C LEU A 235 20.93 0.99 -6.21
N GLY A 236 21.22 1.34 -7.47
CA GLY A 236 22.26 2.28 -7.84
C GLY A 236 23.64 1.70 -7.51
N GLY A 237 24.28 1.04 -8.46
CA GLY A 237 25.64 0.54 -8.28
C GLY A 237 26.60 1.68 -8.00
N HIS A 238 27.22 1.68 -6.83
CA HIS A 238 28.51 2.28 -6.51
C HIS A 238 29.33 1.26 -5.76
#